data_c76e5663a61b9e2d67c73608f05d4491
#
_entry.id   c76e5663a61b9e2d67c73608f05d4491
#
_cell.length_a   1.000
_cell.length_b   1.000
_cell.length_c   1.000
_cell.angle_alpha   90.00
_cell.angle_beta   90.00
_cell.angle_gamma   90.00
#
_symmetry.space_group_name_H-M   'P 1'
#
loop_
_entity.id
_entity.type
_entity.pdbx_description
1 polymer ?
#
loop_
_entity_poly.entity_id
_entity_poly.type
_entity_poly.pdbx_seq_one_letter_code
_entity_poly.pdbx_strand_id
1 'polypeptide(L)'
;QKVEVIESDTFGRSLVLDGKTQSTERDEFIYHEALVHPAMLFHPSPRTVFIGGGGEGGTLREVLAHRSVEQVVMLDLDQQVVELCQRYLPLHSQRSFQNAKVELLHQDARGYLAGPGPGFDLMIMDLVDPMEGGPAYRLYTEEYYEIAKARLNPGGILVTQSGPAGLLSFQ
;
A
#
# COMPACT_ATOMS: atom_id res chain seq x y z
N GLN A 1 -17.61 3.23 5.79
CA GLN A 1 -17.22 2.84 4.43
C GLN A 1 -17.97 1.59 4.00
N LYS A 2 -18.51 1.58 2.77
CA LYS A 2 -19.15 0.38 2.19
C LYS A 2 -18.10 -0.44 1.46
N VAL A 3 -17.95 -1.70 1.85
CA VAL A 3 -17.02 -2.65 1.22
C VAL A 3 -17.82 -3.71 0.48
N GLU A 4 -17.52 -3.92 -0.79
CA GLU A 4 -18.15 -4.94 -1.63
C GLU A 4 -17.05 -5.75 -2.34
N VAL A 5 -17.28 -7.06 -2.46
CA VAL A 5 -16.52 -7.91 -3.36
C VAL A 5 -17.50 -8.40 -4.42
N ILE A 6 -17.25 -8.01 -5.65
CA ILE A 6 -18.08 -8.39 -6.81
C ILE A 6 -17.30 -9.31 -7.73
N GLU A 7 -17.99 -10.21 -8.42
CA GLU A 7 -17.38 -11.14 -9.36
C GLU A 7 -17.90 -10.87 -10.77
N SER A 8 -17.00 -10.86 -11.73
CA SER A 8 -17.31 -10.68 -13.16
C SER A 8 -16.54 -11.67 -14.01
N ASP A 9 -17.08 -12.03 -15.18
CA ASP A 9 -16.41 -12.94 -16.13
C ASP A 9 -15.12 -12.34 -16.68
N THR A 10 -15.06 -11.01 -16.81
CA THR A 10 -13.92 -10.30 -17.42
C THR A 10 -12.77 -10.09 -16.45
N PHE A 11 -13.06 -9.68 -15.20
CA PHE A 11 -12.04 -9.23 -14.26
C PHE A 11 -11.85 -10.15 -13.05
N GLY A 12 -12.67 -11.22 -12.92
CA GLY A 12 -12.70 -12.05 -11.72
C GLY A 12 -13.32 -11.28 -10.56
N ARG A 13 -12.85 -11.54 -9.35
CA ARG A 13 -13.29 -10.81 -8.15
C ARG A 13 -12.64 -9.45 -8.07
N SER A 14 -13.41 -8.48 -7.66
CA SER A 14 -13.00 -7.07 -7.57
C SER A 14 -13.34 -6.52 -6.19
N LEU A 15 -12.42 -5.76 -5.61
CA LEU A 15 -12.67 -4.96 -4.42
C LEU A 15 -13.33 -3.64 -4.82
N VAL A 16 -14.45 -3.32 -4.22
CA VAL A 16 -15.17 -2.06 -4.43
C VAL A 16 -15.38 -1.37 -3.09
N LEU A 17 -14.88 -0.14 -2.98
CA LEU A 17 -15.05 0.71 -1.80
C LEU A 17 -15.89 1.93 -2.16
N ASP A 18 -17.02 2.11 -1.46
CA ASP A 18 -17.96 3.21 -1.69
C ASP A 18 -18.37 3.36 -3.18
N GLY A 19 -18.56 2.24 -3.88
CA GLY A 19 -18.94 2.17 -5.29
C GLY A 19 -17.80 2.41 -6.29
N LYS A 20 -16.55 2.55 -5.83
CA LYS A 20 -15.36 2.67 -6.70
C LYS A 20 -14.55 1.38 -6.67
N THR A 21 -14.26 0.83 -7.85
CA THR A 21 -13.36 -0.33 -7.98
C THR A 21 -11.95 0.08 -7.57
N GLN A 22 -11.36 -0.69 -6.66
CA GLN A 22 -9.99 -0.49 -6.20
C GLN A 22 -9.01 -1.40 -6.94
N SER A 23 -9.31 -2.70 -6.97
CA SER A 23 -8.47 -3.70 -7.64
C SER A 23 -9.31 -4.87 -8.14
N THR A 24 -8.77 -5.63 -9.09
CA THR A 24 -9.41 -6.85 -9.62
C THR A 24 -8.40 -7.99 -9.73
N GLU A 25 -8.86 -9.25 -9.58
CA GLU A 25 -7.97 -10.42 -9.59
C GLU A 25 -7.12 -10.56 -10.86
N ARG A 26 -7.61 -10.04 -12.01
CA ARG A 26 -6.94 -10.26 -13.29
C ARG A 26 -5.91 -9.21 -13.66
N ASP A 27 -6.00 -8.01 -13.13
CA ASP A 27 -5.12 -6.91 -13.54
C ASP A 27 -4.42 -6.18 -12.38
N GLU A 28 -4.72 -6.52 -11.12
CA GLU A 28 -4.14 -5.88 -9.94
C GLU A 28 -2.60 -5.91 -9.95
N PHE A 29 -2.02 -6.99 -10.49
CA PHE A 29 -0.57 -7.17 -10.55
C PHE A 29 0.13 -6.06 -11.34
N ILE A 30 -0.52 -5.53 -12.40
CA ILE A 30 0.05 -4.44 -13.22
C ILE A 30 0.32 -3.21 -12.34
N TYR A 31 -0.64 -2.89 -11.48
CA TYR A 31 -0.52 -1.76 -10.54
C TYR A 31 0.52 -2.05 -9.45
N HIS A 32 0.39 -3.18 -8.75
CA HIS A 32 1.24 -3.49 -7.61
C HIS A 32 2.71 -3.70 -8.01
N GLU A 33 2.97 -4.37 -9.12
CA GLU A 33 4.33 -4.50 -9.66
C GLU A 33 4.92 -3.13 -10.03
N ALA A 34 4.15 -2.27 -10.70
CA ALA A 34 4.60 -0.93 -11.07
C ALA A 34 4.85 -0.03 -9.85
N LEU A 35 4.06 -0.16 -8.79
CA LEU A 35 4.22 0.59 -7.55
C LEU A 35 5.47 0.14 -6.76
N VAL A 36 5.73 -1.16 -6.72
CA VAL A 36 6.73 -1.77 -5.82
C VAL A 36 8.09 -1.93 -6.50
N HIS A 37 8.14 -2.63 -7.63
CA HIS A 37 9.41 -3.13 -8.15
C HIS A 37 10.40 -2.04 -8.59
N PRO A 38 10.01 -0.91 -9.21
CA PRO A 38 10.98 0.11 -9.59
C PRO A 38 11.79 0.64 -8.41
N ALA A 39 11.13 0.95 -7.30
CA ALA A 39 11.80 1.46 -6.10
C ALA A 39 12.63 0.38 -5.40
N MET A 40 12.10 -0.86 -5.31
CA MET A 40 12.82 -1.99 -4.73
C MET A 40 14.09 -2.35 -5.49
N LEU A 41 14.10 -2.17 -6.81
CA LEU A 41 15.27 -2.44 -7.67
C LEU A 41 16.25 -1.26 -7.72
N PHE A 42 15.75 -0.03 -7.54
CA PHE A 42 16.60 1.16 -7.54
C PHE A 42 17.40 1.30 -6.23
N HIS A 43 16.82 0.89 -5.11
CA HIS A 43 17.55 0.90 -3.83
C HIS A 43 18.55 -0.25 -3.76
N PRO A 44 19.81 -0.01 -3.36
CA PRO A 44 20.88 -1.03 -3.41
C PRO A 44 20.59 -2.30 -2.60
N SER A 45 19.94 -2.17 -1.45
CA SER A 45 19.60 -3.30 -0.58
C SER A 45 18.48 -2.92 0.40
N PRO A 46 17.22 -2.88 -0.03
CA PRO A 46 16.11 -2.51 0.85
C PRO A 46 15.83 -3.68 1.82
N ARG A 47 15.95 -3.43 3.12
CA ARG A 47 15.72 -4.41 4.18
C ARG A 47 14.47 -4.14 4.99
N THR A 48 14.23 -2.84 5.29
CA THR A 48 13.11 -2.39 6.10
C THR A 48 12.14 -1.59 5.24
N VAL A 49 10.92 -2.08 5.12
CA VAL A 49 9.89 -1.48 4.26
C VAL A 49 8.67 -1.09 5.09
N PHE A 50 8.20 0.13 4.87
CA PHE A 50 6.92 0.61 5.37
C PHE A 50 5.89 0.62 4.24
N ILE A 51 4.69 0.11 4.53
CA ILE A 51 3.54 0.18 3.62
C ILE A 51 2.41 0.92 4.34
N GLY A 52 1.93 2.01 3.75
CA GLY A 52 0.75 2.72 4.22
C GLY A 52 -0.42 2.44 3.30
N GLY A 53 -1.50 1.83 3.81
CA GLY A 53 -2.62 1.32 3.03
C GLY A 53 -2.36 -0.07 2.45
N GLY A 54 -2.96 -0.37 1.30
CA GLY A 54 -2.77 -1.65 0.60
C GLY A 54 -3.48 -2.84 1.25
N GLY A 55 -4.62 -2.62 1.91
CA GLY A 55 -5.35 -3.62 2.71
C GLY A 55 -5.74 -4.90 1.98
N GLU A 56 -5.72 -4.93 0.65
CA GLU A 56 -5.89 -6.16 -0.14
C GLU A 56 -4.65 -7.06 -0.16
N GLY A 57 -3.46 -6.52 0.16
CA GLY A 57 -2.23 -7.27 0.32
C GLY A 57 -1.41 -7.51 -0.95
N GLY A 58 -1.78 -6.93 -2.09
CA GLY A 58 -1.02 -7.03 -3.34
C GLY A 58 0.34 -6.37 -3.22
N THR A 59 0.40 -5.13 -2.75
CA THR A 59 1.67 -4.43 -2.46
C THR A 59 2.55 -5.21 -1.49
N LEU A 60 1.97 -5.76 -0.43
CA LEU A 60 2.71 -6.58 0.54
C LEU A 60 3.30 -7.83 -0.10
N ARG A 61 2.54 -8.51 -0.97
CA ARG A 61 3.00 -9.68 -1.74
C ARG A 61 4.23 -9.33 -2.58
N GLU A 62 4.17 -8.24 -3.34
CA GLU A 62 5.25 -7.82 -4.23
C GLU A 62 6.50 -7.39 -3.45
N VAL A 63 6.35 -6.71 -2.31
CA VAL A 63 7.48 -6.38 -1.43
C VAL A 63 8.17 -7.65 -0.93
N LEU A 64 7.41 -8.64 -0.47
CA LEU A 64 7.96 -9.90 0.06
C LEU A 64 8.57 -10.81 -1.00
N ALA A 65 8.33 -10.58 -2.29
CA ALA A 65 9.03 -11.27 -3.38
C ALA A 65 10.53 -10.91 -3.43
N HIS A 66 10.93 -9.78 -2.85
CA HIS A 66 12.32 -9.37 -2.78
C HIS A 66 13.05 -10.00 -1.60
N ARG A 67 14.09 -10.78 -1.88
CA ARG A 67 14.85 -11.54 -0.87
C ARG A 67 15.59 -10.67 0.15
N SER A 68 15.92 -9.42 -0.23
CA SER A 68 16.58 -8.45 0.64
C SER A 68 15.74 -8.00 1.81
N VAL A 69 14.40 -8.07 1.70
CA VAL A 69 13.47 -7.63 2.74
C VAL A 69 13.59 -8.50 3.98
N GLU A 70 13.84 -7.85 5.11
CA GLU A 70 13.96 -8.48 6.44
C GLU A 70 12.75 -8.17 7.32
N GLN A 71 12.19 -6.96 7.19
CA GLN A 71 11.03 -6.51 7.96
C GLN A 71 10.11 -5.64 7.11
N VAL A 72 8.82 -5.84 7.26
CA VAL A 72 7.77 -4.99 6.70
C VAL A 72 6.85 -4.54 7.83
N VAL A 73 6.66 -3.23 7.96
CA VAL A 73 5.62 -2.65 8.81
C VAL A 73 4.52 -2.14 7.88
N MET A 74 3.35 -2.73 7.96
CA MET A 74 2.20 -2.37 7.15
C MET A 74 1.10 -1.79 8.01
N LEU A 75 0.60 -0.63 7.64
CA LEU A 75 -0.49 0.04 8.33
C LEU A 75 -1.69 0.21 7.39
N ASP A 76 -2.81 -0.39 7.77
CA ASP A 76 -4.10 -0.09 7.16
C ASP A 76 -5.08 0.34 8.25
N LEU A 77 -5.79 1.44 8.01
CA LEU A 77 -6.72 1.98 8.99
C LEU A 77 -7.96 1.10 9.19
N ASP A 78 -8.35 0.39 8.13
CA ASP A 78 -9.59 -0.40 8.11
C ASP A 78 -9.32 -1.90 8.22
N GLN A 79 -9.30 -2.39 9.46
CA GLN A 79 -9.16 -3.82 9.76
C GLN A 79 -10.20 -4.68 9.02
N GLN A 80 -11.43 -4.19 8.85
CA GLN A 80 -12.49 -4.97 8.18
C GLN A 80 -12.18 -5.16 6.70
N VAL A 81 -11.63 -4.15 6.03
CA VAL A 81 -11.18 -4.28 4.63
C VAL A 81 -10.13 -5.37 4.53
N VAL A 82 -9.11 -5.34 5.39
CA VAL A 82 -8.03 -6.35 5.39
C VAL A 82 -8.59 -7.76 5.61
N GLU A 83 -9.46 -7.95 6.59
CA GLU A 83 -10.08 -9.24 6.88
C GLU A 83 -10.95 -9.76 5.73
N LEU A 84 -11.74 -8.87 5.11
CA LEU A 84 -12.56 -9.22 3.96
C LEU A 84 -11.72 -9.58 2.74
N CYS A 85 -10.64 -8.83 2.48
CA CYS A 85 -9.72 -9.13 1.38
C CYS A 85 -9.00 -10.46 1.58
N GLN A 86 -8.51 -10.75 2.78
CA GLN A 86 -7.91 -12.06 3.08
C GLN A 86 -8.88 -13.22 2.83
N ARG A 87 -10.17 -13.02 3.13
CA ARG A 87 -11.20 -14.05 3.00
C ARG A 87 -11.69 -14.23 1.57
N TYR A 88 -11.94 -13.13 0.85
CA TYR A 88 -12.66 -13.15 -0.42
C TYR A 88 -11.77 -12.87 -1.64
N LEU A 89 -10.57 -12.28 -1.43
CA LEU A 89 -9.58 -11.97 -2.46
C LEU A 89 -8.21 -12.62 -2.15
N PRO A 90 -8.16 -13.93 -1.86
CA PRO A 90 -6.93 -14.57 -1.40
C PRO A 90 -5.80 -14.55 -2.43
N LEU A 91 -6.10 -14.33 -3.71
CA LEU A 91 -5.11 -14.25 -4.79
C LEU A 91 -4.29 -12.96 -4.71
N HIS A 92 -4.85 -11.86 -4.18
CA HIS A 92 -4.13 -10.60 -4.00
C HIS A 92 -2.97 -10.76 -3.01
N SER A 93 -3.25 -11.25 -1.83
CA SER A 93 -2.23 -11.35 -0.77
C SER A 93 -1.37 -12.62 -0.83
N GLN A 94 -1.89 -13.72 -1.39
CA GLN A 94 -1.21 -15.03 -1.43
C GLN A 94 -0.58 -15.42 -0.08
N ARG A 95 -1.30 -15.15 1.02
CA ARG A 95 -0.86 -15.38 2.42
C ARG A 95 0.30 -14.48 2.89
N SER A 96 0.59 -13.38 2.22
CA SER A 96 1.65 -12.45 2.61
C SER A 96 1.48 -11.92 4.05
N PHE A 97 0.25 -11.71 4.50
CA PHE A 97 -0.05 -11.27 5.87
C PHE A 97 0.43 -12.24 6.97
N GLN A 98 0.59 -13.53 6.67
CA GLN A 98 1.06 -14.53 7.62
C GLN A 98 2.59 -14.70 7.62
N ASN A 99 3.32 -13.90 6.84
CA ASN A 99 4.77 -13.97 6.77
C ASN A 99 5.39 -13.42 8.07
N ALA A 100 6.35 -14.15 8.64
CA ALA A 100 7.00 -13.78 9.90
C ALA A 100 7.77 -12.44 9.86
N LYS A 101 8.03 -11.90 8.67
CA LYS A 101 8.68 -10.59 8.49
C LYS A 101 7.70 -9.42 8.61
N VAL A 102 6.39 -9.67 8.67
CA VAL A 102 5.32 -8.66 8.58
C VAL A 102 4.78 -8.32 9.95
N GLU A 103 4.77 -7.05 10.25
CA GLU A 103 4.01 -6.44 11.33
C GLU A 103 2.84 -5.66 10.73
N LEU A 104 1.63 -6.19 10.87
CA LEU A 104 0.39 -5.55 10.40
C LEU A 104 -0.27 -4.80 11.56
N LEU A 105 -0.50 -3.50 11.38
CA LEU A 105 -1.09 -2.62 12.39
C LEU A 105 -2.31 -1.89 11.82
N HIS A 106 -3.37 -1.77 12.63
CA HIS A 106 -4.59 -1.06 12.28
C HIS A 106 -4.64 0.29 13.00
N GLN A 107 -3.90 1.27 12.45
CA GLN A 107 -3.81 2.61 13.02
C GLN A 107 -3.46 3.66 11.94
N ASP A 108 -3.57 4.93 12.30
CA ASP A 108 -3.22 6.04 11.42
C ASP A 108 -1.71 6.06 11.10
N ALA A 109 -1.37 5.98 9.80
CA ALA A 109 0.00 5.98 9.31
C ALA A 109 0.75 7.28 9.64
N ARG A 110 0.08 8.44 9.60
CA ARG A 110 0.69 9.73 9.95
C ARG A 110 1.09 9.76 11.42
N GLY A 111 0.18 9.33 12.31
CA GLY A 111 0.46 9.27 13.75
C GLY A 111 1.60 8.31 14.09
N TYR A 112 1.65 7.16 13.44
CA TYR A 112 2.73 6.19 13.60
C TYR A 112 4.08 6.75 13.16
N LEU A 113 4.16 7.36 11.99
CA LEU A 113 5.41 7.92 11.48
C LEU A 113 5.86 9.16 12.23
N ALA A 114 4.96 9.96 12.79
CA ALA A 114 5.31 11.12 13.64
C ALA A 114 5.84 10.71 15.03
N GLY A 115 5.53 9.51 15.48
CA GLY A 115 6.03 8.96 16.74
C GLY A 115 7.49 8.47 16.64
N PRO A 116 8.08 8.05 17.77
CA PRO A 116 9.40 7.42 17.78
C PRO A 116 9.34 6.02 17.15
N GLY A 117 10.43 5.61 16.49
CA GLY A 117 10.54 4.27 15.90
C GLY A 117 11.68 4.13 14.91
N PRO A 118 11.82 2.96 14.28
CA PRO A 118 12.89 2.69 13.32
C PRO A 118 12.73 3.53 12.04
N GLY A 119 13.84 3.74 11.34
CA GLY A 119 13.81 4.23 9.96
C GLY A 119 13.51 3.12 8.95
N PHE A 120 13.13 3.52 7.74
CA PHE A 120 12.79 2.61 6.64
C PHE A 120 13.65 2.88 5.41
N ASP A 121 14.04 1.81 4.73
CA ASP A 121 14.76 1.91 3.46
C ASP A 121 13.80 2.25 2.32
N LEU A 122 12.57 1.71 2.38
CA LEU A 122 11.48 2.08 1.49
C LEU A 122 10.21 2.41 2.27
N MET A 123 9.49 3.41 1.77
CA MET A 123 8.11 3.70 2.15
C MET A 123 7.23 3.66 0.90
N ILE A 124 6.20 2.83 0.91
CA ILE A 124 5.26 2.67 -0.19
C ILE A 124 3.88 3.07 0.32
N MET A 125 3.34 4.13 -0.30
CA MET A 125 2.01 4.65 0.04
C MET A 125 1.01 4.16 -1.00
N ASP A 126 0.34 3.07 -0.65
CA ASP A 126 -0.69 2.43 -1.44
C ASP A 126 -2.08 2.85 -0.92
N LEU A 127 -2.42 4.08 -1.22
CA LEU A 127 -3.55 4.78 -0.66
C LEU A 127 -4.66 4.98 -1.70
N VAL A 128 -5.89 5.11 -1.23
CA VAL A 128 -6.99 5.62 -2.08
C VAL A 128 -6.73 7.07 -2.46
N ASP A 129 -7.34 7.51 -3.57
CA ASP A 129 -7.23 8.91 -4.03
C ASP A 129 -7.62 9.91 -2.93
N PRO A 130 -6.90 11.04 -2.83
CA PRO A 130 -7.18 12.07 -1.84
C PRO A 130 -8.49 12.79 -2.17
N MET A 131 -9.55 12.46 -1.44
CA MET A 131 -10.79 13.23 -1.47
C MET A 131 -10.82 14.20 -0.31
N GLU A 132 -11.30 15.43 -0.54
CA GLU A 132 -11.44 16.43 0.51
C GLU A 132 -12.26 15.88 1.68
N GLY A 133 -11.69 15.94 2.88
CA GLY A 133 -12.28 15.35 4.09
C GLY A 133 -12.18 13.83 4.20
N GLY A 134 -11.62 13.14 3.20
CA GLY A 134 -11.40 11.69 3.24
C GLY A 134 -10.21 11.28 4.11
N PRO A 135 -10.12 9.99 4.48
CA PRO A 135 -9.08 9.49 5.40
C PRO A 135 -7.67 9.65 4.83
N ALA A 136 -7.49 9.52 3.53
CA ALA A 136 -6.18 9.61 2.87
C ALA A 136 -5.72 11.07 2.66
N TYR A 137 -6.62 12.07 2.72
CA TYR A 137 -6.30 13.47 2.39
C TYR A 137 -5.05 13.99 3.12
N ARG A 138 -4.94 13.68 4.42
CA ARG A 138 -3.81 14.13 5.27
C ARG A 138 -2.48 13.44 4.95
N LEU A 139 -2.49 12.39 4.14
CA LEU A 139 -1.31 11.63 3.73
C LEU A 139 -0.74 12.12 2.38
N TYR A 140 -1.33 13.19 1.80
CA TYR A 140 -0.86 13.85 0.57
C TYR A 140 -0.45 15.30 0.80
N THR A 141 -0.18 15.69 2.07
CA THR A 141 0.20 17.05 2.42
C THR A 141 1.72 17.17 2.57
N GLU A 142 2.24 18.41 2.42
CA GLU A 142 3.67 18.72 2.62
C GLU A 142 4.14 18.27 3.99
N GLU A 143 3.35 18.54 5.04
CA GLU A 143 3.69 18.14 6.40
C GLU A 143 3.80 16.63 6.57
N TYR A 144 2.99 15.86 5.85
CA TYR A 144 3.11 14.42 5.86
C TYR A 144 4.39 13.95 5.19
N TYR A 145 4.75 14.54 4.05
CA TYR A 145 6.00 14.18 3.36
C TYR A 145 7.23 14.54 4.20
N GLU A 146 7.21 15.64 4.96
CA GLU A 146 8.29 15.94 5.90
C GLU A 146 8.40 14.92 7.05
N ILE A 147 7.26 14.45 7.59
CA ILE A 147 7.23 13.37 8.58
C ILE A 147 7.79 12.06 7.98
N ALA A 148 7.33 11.68 6.79
CA ALA A 148 7.81 10.49 6.12
C ALA A 148 9.31 10.55 5.82
N LYS A 149 9.78 11.69 5.30
CA LYS A 149 11.21 11.95 5.04
C LYS A 149 12.09 11.81 6.29
N ALA A 150 11.60 12.28 7.45
CA ALA A 150 12.32 12.16 8.72
C ALA A 150 12.43 10.69 9.20
N ARG A 151 11.61 9.79 8.68
CA ARG A 151 11.60 8.35 8.99
C ARG A 151 12.29 7.50 7.92
N LEU A 152 12.75 8.09 6.82
CA LEU A 152 13.59 7.38 5.84
C LEU A 152 15.02 7.25 6.35
N ASN A 153 15.60 6.08 6.14
CA ASN A 153 17.03 5.85 6.29
C ASN A 153 17.82 6.67 5.26
N PRO A 154 19.12 6.96 5.47
CA PRO A 154 19.95 7.60 4.45
C PRO A 154 19.90 6.83 3.12
N GLY A 155 19.50 7.51 2.03
CA GLY A 155 19.31 6.92 0.71
C GLY A 155 17.96 6.20 0.54
N GLY A 156 17.08 6.26 1.55
CA GLY A 156 15.75 5.66 1.47
C GLY A 156 14.85 6.32 0.43
N ILE A 157 13.87 5.56 -0.06
CA ILE A 157 12.99 5.96 -1.16
C ILE A 157 11.55 5.96 -0.67
N LEU A 158 10.80 7.00 -1.02
CA LEU A 158 9.35 7.07 -0.86
C LEU A 158 8.68 6.95 -2.22
N VAL A 159 7.68 6.06 -2.30
CA VAL A 159 6.81 5.88 -3.46
C VAL A 159 5.38 6.14 -3.03
N THR A 160 4.61 6.80 -3.86
CA THR A 160 3.19 7.06 -3.60
C THR A 160 2.36 6.82 -4.85
N GLN A 161 1.19 6.23 -4.67
CA GLN A 161 0.13 6.28 -5.66
C GLN A 161 -0.27 7.75 -5.86
N SER A 162 -0.49 8.19 -7.08
CA SER A 162 -0.76 9.59 -7.42
C SER A 162 -1.91 9.80 -8.40
N GLY A 163 -2.83 8.83 -8.46
CA GLY A 163 -3.99 8.89 -9.36
C GLY A 163 -3.68 8.53 -10.82
N PRO A 164 -4.66 8.63 -11.71
CA PRO A 164 -4.52 8.23 -13.11
C PRO A 164 -3.63 9.19 -13.90
N ALA A 165 -2.64 8.63 -14.62
CA ALA A 165 -1.75 9.37 -15.52
C ALA A 165 -2.23 9.24 -16.99
N GLY A 166 -3.32 9.90 -17.35
CA GLY A 166 -3.77 10.00 -18.74
C GLY A 166 -3.12 11.19 -19.45
N LEU A 167 -2.80 11.03 -20.75
CA LEU A 167 -2.24 12.13 -21.58
C LEU A 167 -3.06 13.43 -21.55
N LEU A 168 -4.37 13.34 -21.27
CA LEU A 168 -5.29 14.48 -21.20
C LEU A 168 -5.76 14.83 -19.78
N SER A 169 -5.31 14.07 -18.77
CA SER A 169 -5.69 14.24 -17.36
C SER A 169 -4.53 14.63 -16.44
N PHE A 170 -3.38 14.93 -17.01
CA PHE A 170 -2.26 15.51 -16.26
C PHE A 170 -2.60 16.98 -15.96
N GLN A 171 -2.93 17.29 -14.70
CA GLN A 171 -3.08 18.65 -14.19
C GLN A 171 -1.94 18.95 -13.25
#